data_d66e79a7231a4fdbcbe6491cfdaf47b5
#
_entry.id   d66e79a7231a4fdbcbe6491cfdaf47b5
#
_cell.length_a   1.000
_cell.length_b   1.000
_cell.length_c   1.000
_cell.angle_alpha   90.00
_cell.angle_beta   90.00
_cell.angle_gamma   90.00
#
_symmetry.space_group_name_H-M   'P 1'
#
loop_
_entity.id
_entity.type
_entity.pdbx_description
1 polymer ?
#
loop_
_entity_poly.entity_id
_entity_poly.type
_entity_poly.pdbx_seq_one_letter_code
_entity_poly.pdbx_strand_id
1 'polypeptide(L)'
;MKRGLKILHKLGIVEIVLSGGNPLLREDASQIIEYASNLFVTTVYDNGSMAEKNLEVLRKVDFAAISIDSLDEAKNDYIKAVPGAWKRAMKAVETLRKEGVNVCVTPTISQLNLHEIVDITNYFTQKGIPVWFCLYSYDQTRDVNQLFRIGKENDEFVIKDKEAMVELCDSLIEMKKKNSRILMTTKLLKALRTLFSEGKRTWNCRALQNFIVIDHLGRVAGCHSHNFASSVFDLPKIWNSEKFNLLRQTYTECTQCAYLCYIFYSLYGTPYGNLTLARDQWKNAKLLLERKH
;
A
#
# COMPACT_ATOMS: atom_id res chain seq x y z
N MET A 1 -17.35 -0.73 14.00
CA MET A 1 -16.56 -0.21 12.88
C MET A 1 -17.06 1.14 12.36
N LYS A 2 -18.33 1.32 11.93
CA LYS A 2 -18.88 2.59 11.37
C LYS A 2 -18.62 3.84 12.25
N ARG A 3 -18.76 3.71 13.60
CA ARG A 3 -18.45 4.82 14.52
C ARG A 3 -16.96 5.23 14.45
N GLY A 4 -16.05 4.26 14.34
CA GLY A 4 -14.61 4.56 14.19
C GLY A 4 -14.31 5.28 12.87
N LEU A 5 -14.88 4.82 11.75
CA LEU A 5 -14.75 5.47 10.43
C LEU A 5 -15.26 6.92 10.47
N LYS A 6 -16.40 7.17 11.13
CA LYS A 6 -16.93 8.53 11.31
C LYS A 6 -15.97 9.43 12.12
N ILE A 7 -15.29 8.88 13.13
CA ILE A 7 -14.27 9.62 13.90
C ILE A 7 -13.10 9.98 13.00
N LEU A 8 -12.59 9.03 12.22
CA LEU A 8 -11.48 9.26 11.29
C LEU A 8 -11.80 10.33 10.25
N HIS A 9 -13.00 10.29 9.67
CA HIS A 9 -13.45 11.31 8.73
C HIS A 9 -13.48 12.71 9.37
N LYS A 10 -13.98 12.81 10.60
CA LYS A 10 -13.99 14.08 11.36
C LYS A 10 -12.59 14.59 11.71
N LEU A 11 -11.61 13.70 11.83
CA LEU A 11 -10.20 14.04 12.04
C LEU A 11 -9.48 14.46 10.76
N GLY A 12 -10.17 14.47 9.61
CA GLY A 12 -9.61 14.87 8.33
C GLY A 12 -8.85 13.77 7.58
N ILE A 13 -9.03 12.51 7.95
CA ILE A 13 -8.54 11.39 7.14
C ILE A 13 -9.30 11.39 5.82
N VAL A 14 -8.57 11.33 4.71
CA VAL A 14 -9.12 11.40 3.34
C VAL A 14 -9.06 10.09 2.59
N GLU A 15 -8.17 9.18 2.99
CA GLU A 15 -7.95 7.89 2.35
C GLU A 15 -7.97 6.76 3.37
N ILE A 16 -8.55 5.63 2.98
CA ILE A 16 -8.50 4.37 3.74
C ILE A 16 -8.03 3.25 2.83
N VAL A 17 -7.04 2.52 3.32
CA VAL A 17 -6.57 1.27 2.73
C VAL A 17 -7.00 0.11 3.61
N LEU A 18 -7.88 -0.73 3.10
CA LEU A 18 -8.33 -1.94 3.77
C LEU A 18 -7.44 -3.10 3.33
N SER A 19 -6.65 -3.60 4.25
CA SER A 19 -5.71 -4.70 4.04
C SER A 19 -5.67 -5.62 5.27
N GLY A 20 -4.71 -6.51 5.32
CA GLY A 20 -4.53 -7.49 6.39
C GLY A 20 -4.27 -8.86 5.80
N GLY A 21 -4.82 -9.95 6.36
CA GLY A 21 -4.80 -11.24 5.69
C GLY A 21 -5.58 -11.19 4.38
N ASN A 22 -6.89 -11.13 4.48
CA ASN A 22 -7.78 -10.72 3.38
C ASN A 22 -9.02 -10.04 4.00
N PRO A 23 -9.23 -8.73 3.79
CA PRO A 23 -10.32 -7.99 4.41
C PRO A 23 -11.70 -8.47 3.95
N LEU A 24 -11.81 -9.07 2.77
CA LEU A 24 -13.05 -9.57 2.20
C LEU A 24 -13.53 -10.90 2.84
N LEU A 25 -12.71 -11.56 3.66
CA LEU A 25 -13.11 -12.73 4.44
C LEU A 25 -13.98 -12.39 5.65
N ARG A 26 -14.01 -11.12 6.03
CA ARG A 26 -14.76 -10.66 7.18
C ARG A 26 -16.27 -10.63 6.84
N GLU A 27 -17.12 -11.16 7.70
CA GLU A 27 -18.57 -11.25 7.46
C GLU A 27 -19.26 -9.90 7.21
N ASP A 28 -18.81 -8.87 7.91
CA ASP A 28 -19.33 -7.50 7.77
C ASP A 28 -18.50 -6.63 6.79
N ALA A 29 -17.60 -7.25 5.98
CA ALA A 29 -16.72 -6.54 5.04
C ALA A 29 -17.48 -5.62 4.10
N SER A 30 -18.55 -6.12 3.46
CA SER A 30 -19.35 -5.34 2.51
C SER A 30 -19.94 -4.08 3.15
N GLN A 31 -20.45 -4.17 4.38
CA GLN A 31 -21.01 -3.03 5.08
C GLN A 31 -19.96 -2.00 5.50
N ILE A 32 -18.73 -2.46 5.82
CA ILE A 32 -17.60 -1.60 6.19
C ILE A 32 -17.11 -0.86 4.97
N ILE A 33 -16.86 -1.60 3.88
CA ILE A 33 -16.34 -1.07 2.61
C ILE A 33 -17.32 -0.05 2.03
N GLU A 34 -18.59 -0.38 1.94
CA GLU A 34 -19.62 0.55 1.45
C GLU A 34 -19.67 1.84 2.28
N TYR A 35 -19.62 1.72 3.61
CA TYR A 35 -19.59 2.88 4.47
C TYR A 35 -18.31 3.71 4.33
N ALA A 36 -17.17 3.03 4.17
CA ALA A 36 -15.89 3.70 3.94
C ALA A 36 -15.87 4.44 2.60
N SER A 37 -16.33 3.81 1.52
CA SER A 37 -16.36 4.39 0.17
C SER A 37 -17.21 5.66 0.05
N ASN A 38 -18.18 5.85 0.96
CA ASN A 38 -18.96 7.09 1.02
C ASN A 38 -18.24 8.25 1.74
N LEU A 39 -17.16 7.97 2.47
CA LEU A 39 -16.46 8.95 3.31
C LEU A 39 -15.03 9.22 2.85
N PHE A 40 -14.40 8.26 2.19
CA PHE A 40 -12.97 8.27 1.90
C PHE A 40 -12.68 7.80 0.49
N VAL A 41 -11.53 8.18 -0.03
CA VAL A 41 -10.88 7.42 -1.09
C VAL A 41 -10.53 6.05 -0.52
N THR A 42 -11.07 4.98 -1.10
CA THR A 42 -11.01 3.64 -0.52
C THR A 42 -10.33 2.66 -1.44
N THR A 43 -9.26 2.04 -0.95
CA THR A 43 -8.57 0.94 -1.61
C THR A 43 -8.77 -0.35 -0.80
N VAL A 44 -9.10 -1.44 -1.48
CA VAL A 44 -9.25 -2.77 -0.88
C VAL A 44 -8.23 -3.72 -1.48
N TYR A 45 -7.40 -4.33 -0.63
CA TYR A 45 -6.44 -5.35 -1.05
C TYR A 45 -7.07 -6.74 -1.02
N ASP A 46 -6.89 -7.50 -2.08
CA ASP A 46 -7.27 -8.92 -2.17
C ASP A 46 -6.17 -9.73 -2.88
N ASN A 47 -6.08 -10.99 -2.55
CA ASN A 47 -5.20 -11.95 -3.23
C ASN A 47 -5.90 -12.68 -4.39
N GLY A 48 -7.05 -12.20 -4.82
CA GLY A 48 -7.88 -12.76 -5.87
C GLY A 48 -8.86 -13.85 -5.40
N SER A 49 -8.84 -14.25 -4.12
CA SER A 49 -9.66 -15.35 -3.63
C SER A 49 -11.11 -14.97 -3.35
N MET A 50 -11.36 -13.71 -3.06
CA MET A 50 -12.69 -13.22 -2.63
C MET A 50 -13.28 -12.17 -3.56
N ALA A 51 -12.54 -11.71 -4.56
CA ALA A 51 -12.96 -10.63 -5.46
C ALA A 51 -14.30 -10.92 -6.15
N GLU A 52 -14.47 -12.10 -6.76
CA GLU A 52 -15.69 -12.45 -7.48
C GLU A 52 -16.94 -12.49 -6.57
N LYS A 53 -16.78 -12.96 -5.33
CA LYS A 53 -17.87 -13.04 -4.34
C LYS A 53 -18.28 -11.68 -3.79
N ASN A 54 -17.40 -10.69 -3.90
CA ASN A 54 -17.60 -9.35 -3.34
C ASN A 54 -17.70 -8.27 -4.42
N LEU A 55 -18.04 -8.65 -5.64
CA LEU A 55 -18.07 -7.78 -6.81
C LEU A 55 -18.91 -6.52 -6.60
N GLU A 56 -20.10 -6.65 -6.02
CA GLU A 56 -21.05 -5.55 -5.80
C GLU A 56 -20.44 -4.44 -4.91
N VAL A 57 -19.69 -4.82 -3.89
CA VAL A 57 -19.07 -3.82 -3.02
C VAL A 57 -17.76 -3.29 -3.60
N LEU A 58 -17.03 -4.11 -4.38
CA LEU A 58 -15.80 -3.69 -5.04
C LEU A 58 -16.06 -2.69 -6.19
N ARG A 59 -17.25 -2.63 -6.74
CA ARG A 59 -17.66 -1.55 -7.67
C ARG A 59 -17.73 -0.17 -7.01
N LYS A 60 -17.83 -0.10 -5.67
CA LYS A 60 -17.97 1.14 -4.90
C LYS A 60 -16.63 1.71 -4.45
N VAL A 61 -15.55 0.94 -4.50
CA VAL A 61 -14.22 1.39 -4.09
C VAL A 61 -13.50 2.15 -5.21
N ASP A 62 -12.56 3.00 -4.83
CA ASP A 62 -11.73 3.72 -5.80
C ASP A 62 -10.71 2.77 -6.45
N PHE A 63 -10.19 1.78 -5.69
CA PHE A 63 -9.33 0.73 -6.21
C PHE A 63 -9.55 -0.62 -5.53
N ALA A 64 -9.64 -1.68 -6.34
CA ALA A 64 -9.41 -3.05 -5.93
C ALA A 64 -7.95 -3.43 -6.26
N ALA A 65 -7.14 -3.62 -5.25
CA ALA A 65 -5.71 -3.90 -5.37
C ALA A 65 -5.46 -5.41 -5.30
N ILE A 66 -5.09 -6.02 -6.44
CA ILE A 66 -4.89 -7.47 -6.53
C ILE A 66 -3.39 -7.78 -6.48
N SER A 67 -3.00 -8.65 -5.56
CA SER A 67 -1.61 -9.02 -5.36
C SER A 67 -1.16 -10.12 -6.33
N ILE A 68 -0.20 -9.80 -7.21
CA ILE A 68 0.43 -10.72 -8.16
C ILE A 68 1.92 -10.43 -8.15
N ASP A 69 2.74 -11.42 -7.78
CA ASP A 69 4.18 -11.21 -7.56
C ASP A 69 5.07 -11.80 -8.67
N SER A 70 4.51 -12.59 -9.60
CA SER A 70 5.19 -13.08 -10.80
C SER A 70 4.21 -13.32 -11.94
N LEU A 71 4.70 -13.27 -13.18
CA LEU A 71 3.93 -13.70 -14.36
C LEU A 71 4.01 -15.21 -14.57
N ASP A 72 4.99 -15.88 -13.98
CA ASP A 72 5.09 -17.34 -13.94
C ASP A 72 4.20 -17.90 -12.83
N GLU A 73 3.31 -18.84 -13.20
CA GLU A 73 2.35 -19.45 -12.29
C GLU A 73 3.03 -20.16 -11.12
N ALA A 74 4.02 -21.00 -11.41
CA ALA A 74 4.68 -21.80 -10.39
C ALA A 74 5.45 -20.92 -9.39
N LYS A 75 6.11 -19.89 -9.89
CA LYS A 75 6.85 -18.93 -9.07
C LYS A 75 5.93 -18.06 -8.23
N ASN A 76 4.81 -17.57 -8.80
CA ASN A 76 3.84 -16.81 -8.02
C ASN A 76 3.23 -17.65 -6.91
N ASP A 77 2.86 -18.90 -7.21
CA ASP A 77 2.30 -19.85 -6.24
C ASP A 77 3.31 -20.18 -5.12
N TYR A 78 4.60 -20.32 -5.48
CA TYR A 78 5.68 -20.47 -4.51
C TYR A 78 5.79 -19.26 -3.58
N ILE A 79 5.85 -18.05 -4.15
CA ILE A 79 5.94 -16.79 -3.38
C ILE A 79 4.73 -16.64 -2.44
N LYS A 80 3.53 -16.99 -2.91
CA LYS A 80 2.29 -16.94 -2.12
C LYS A 80 2.13 -18.11 -1.15
N ALA A 81 2.94 -19.15 -1.28
CA ALA A 81 2.81 -20.44 -0.56
C ALA A 81 1.42 -21.06 -0.70
N VAL A 82 0.75 -20.85 -1.84
CA VAL A 82 -0.63 -21.34 -2.08
C VAL A 82 -0.80 -21.77 -3.53
N PRO A 83 -0.95 -23.08 -3.80
CA PRO A 83 -1.21 -23.60 -5.14
C PRO A 83 -2.44 -22.94 -5.79
N GLY A 84 -2.33 -22.57 -7.06
CA GLY A 84 -3.37 -21.92 -7.84
C GLY A 84 -3.65 -20.45 -7.46
N ALA A 85 -2.79 -19.83 -6.64
CA ALA A 85 -2.91 -18.42 -6.29
C ALA A 85 -2.84 -17.52 -7.52
N TRP A 86 -1.91 -17.83 -8.44
CA TRP A 86 -1.76 -17.08 -9.68
C TRP A 86 -3.03 -17.09 -10.55
N LYS A 87 -3.59 -18.29 -10.79
CA LYS A 87 -4.81 -18.42 -11.59
C LYS A 87 -5.98 -17.64 -11.00
N ARG A 88 -6.16 -17.73 -9.67
CA ARG A 88 -7.21 -16.98 -8.97
C ARG A 88 -7.02 -15.47 -9.10
N ALA A 89 -5.80 -14.99 -8.89
CA ALA A 89 -5.51 -13.56 -8.96
C ALA A 89 -5.67 -13.01 -10.38
N MET A 90 -5.17 -13.73 -11.40
CA MET A 90 -5.34 -13.33 -12.81
C MET A 90 -6.81 -13.32 -13.22
N LYS A 91 -7.58 -14.35 -12.85
CA LYS A 91 -9.02 -14.40 -13.10
C LYS A 91 -9.76 -13.26 -12.39
N ALA A 92 -9.39 -12.95 -11.14
CA ALA A 92 -9.97 -11.83 -10.41
C ALA A 92 -9.74 -10.50 -11.13
N VAL A 93 -8.50 -10.24 -11.60
CA VAL A 93 -8.18 -9.04 -12.38
C VAL A 93 -9.04 -8.93 -13.64
N GLU A 94 -9.21 -10.03 -14.39
CA GLU A 94 -10.02 -10.05 -15.61
C GLU A 94 -11.50 -9.81 -15.31
N THR A 95 -12.05 -10.52 -14.31
CA THR A 95 -13.45 -10.37 -13.90
C THR A 95 -13.75 -8.97 -13.43
N LEU A 96 -12.96 -8.43 -12.50
CA LEU A 96 -13.16 -7.10 -11.96
C LEU A 96 -13.10 -6.02 -13.05
N ARG A 97 -12.17 -6.14 -13.99
CA ARG A 97 -12.09 -5.21 -15.14
C ARG A 97 -13.31 -5.28 -16.04
N LYS A 98 -13.75 -6.50 -16.39
CA LYS A 98 -14.96 -6.71 -17.21
C LYS A 98 -16.19 -6.07 -16.58
N GLU A 99 -16.26 -6.11 -15.26
CA GLU A 99 -17.34 -5.56 -14.45
C GLU A 99 -17.17 -4.06 -14.10
N GLY A 100 -16.19 -3.39 -14.71
CA GLY A 100 -15.99 -1.95 -14.57
C GLY A 100 -15.33 -1.51 -13.25
N VAL A 101 -14.81 -2.45 -12.44
CA VAL A 101 -14.08 -2.12 -11.23
C VAL A 101 -12.71 -1.54 -11.55
N ASN A 102 -12.29 -0.50 -10.86
CA ASN A 102 -10.93 0.02 -10.95
C ASN A 102 -9.94 -0.95 -10.30
N VAL A 103 -9.26 -1.74 -11.12
CA VAL A 103 -8.25 -2.69 -10.64
C VAL A 103 -6.86 -2.08 -10.69
N CYS A 104 -6.09 -2.29 -9.63
CA CYS A 104 -4.66 -2.04 -9.56
C CYS A 104 -3.96 -3.35 -9.22
N VAL A 105 -2.86 -3.67 -9.89
CA VAL A 105 -2.02 -4.82 -9.53
C VAL A 105 -0.91 -4.37 -8.59
N THR A 106 -0.68 -5.15 -7.53
CA THR A 106 0.24 -4.78 -6.45
C THR A 106 1.28 -5.87 -6.19
N PRO A 107 2.36 -5.93 -7.00
CA PRO A 107 3.48 -6.82 -6.72
C PRO A 107 4.21 -6.39 -5.46
N THR A 108 4.63 -7.38 -4.65
CA THR A 108 5.58 -7.15 -3.57
C THR A 108 6.98 -7.43 -4.08
N ILE A 109 7.77 -6.39 -4.24
CA ILE A 109 9.18 -6.50 -4.68
C ILE A 109 9.97 -7.24 -3.61
N SER A 110 10.63 -8.32 -4.00
CA SER A 110 11.48 -9.16 -3.15
C SER A 110 12.68 -9.66 -3.94
N GLN A 111 13.64 -10.30 -3.28
CA GLN A 111 14.78 -10.91 -3.97
C GLN A 111 14.33 -11.92 -5.03
N LEU A 112 13.22 -12.62 -4.79
CA LEU A 112 12.77 -13.67 -5.70
C LEU A 112 12.24 -13.15 -7.04
N ASN A 113 11.63 -11.95 -7.06
CA ASN A 113 11.00 -11.39 -8.26
C ASN A 113 11.63 -10.08 -8.75
N LEU A 114 12.73 -9.65 -8.15
CA LEU A 114 13.38 -8.37 -8.41
C LEU A 114 13.60 -8.10 -9.92
N HIS A 115 14.09 -9.10 -10.63
CA HIS A 115 14.39 -9.01 -12.07
C HIS A 115 13.14 -9.10 -12.97
N GLU A 116 11.98 -9.47 -12.44
CA GLU A 116 10.73 -9.59 -13.21
C GLU A 116 9.81 -8.35 -13.07
N ILE A 117 10.12 -7.44 -12.17
CA ILE A 117 9.21 -6.30 -11.86
C ILE A 117 8.98 -5.41 -13.09
N VAL A 118 9.99 -5.24 -13.95
CA VAL A 118 9.87 -4.48 -15.20
C VAL A 118 8.88 -5.18 -16.14
N ASP A 119 8.99 -6.50 -16.30
CA ASP A 119 8.12 -7.30 -17.18
C ASP A 119 6.69 -7.35 -16.63
N ILE A 120 6.52 -7.54 -15.32
CA ILE A 120 5.21 -7.47 -14.65
C ILE A 120 4.57 -6.10 -14.91
N THR A 121 5.34 -5.03 -14.76
CA THR A 121 4.88 -3.66 -14.97
C THR A 121 4.44 -3.44 -16.41
N ASN A 122 5.26 -3.86 -17.37
CA ASN A 122 4.93 -3.77 -18.80
C ASN A 122 3.66 -4.55 -19.14
N TYR A 123 3.58 -5.81 -18.70
CA TYR A 123 2.44 -6.68 -18.98
C TYR A 123 1.09 -6.06 -18.55
N PHE A 124 1.02 -5.56 -17.31
CA PHE A 124 -0.22 -5.00 -16.80
C PHE A 124 -0.52 -3.61 -17.36
N THR A 125 0.49 -2.74 -17.46
CA THR A 125 0.26 -1.38 -17.95
C THR A 125 -0.09 -1.32 -19.43
N GLN A 126 0.45 -2.22 -20.26
CA GLN A 126 0.03 -2.39 -21.68
C GLN A 126 -1.43 -2.81 -21.79
N LYS A 127 -1.93 -3.57 -20.84
CA LYS A 127 -3.36 -3.94 -20.74
C LYS A 127 -4.23 -2.84 -20.10
N GLY A 128 -3.66 -1.68 -19.83
CA GLY A 128 -4.40 -0.56 -19.23
C GLY A 128 -4.61 -0.70 -17.72
N ILE A 129 -3.93 -1.61 -17.03
CA ILE A 129 -4.05 -1.86 -15.59
C ILE A 129 -2.95 -1.09 -14.86
N PRO A 130 -3.29 -0.20 -13.91
CA PRO A 130 -2.30 0.45 -13.06
C PRO A 130 -1.54 -0.53 -12.17
N VAL A 131 -0.29 -0.18 -11.85
CA VAL A 131 0.58 -0.96 -10.97
C VAL A 131 1.07 -0.06 -9.82
N TRP A 132 0.91 -0.57 -8.60
CA TRP A 132 1.51 -0.04 -7.38
C TRP A 132 2.40 -1.13 -6.79
N PHE A 133 3.54 -0.78 -6.19
CA PHE A 133 4.43 -1.77 -5.60
C PHE A 133 4.38 -1.73 -4.08
N CYS A 134 4.49 -2.91 -3.47
CA CYS A 134 4.93 -3.08 -2.11
C CYS A 134 6.41 -3.48 -2.11
N LEU A 135 7.09 -3.35 -0.98
CA LEU A 135 8.45 -3.85 -0.78
C LEU A 135 8.40 -4.90 0.31
N TYR A 136 9.03 -6.03 0.06
CA TYR A 136 9.21 -7.02 1.10
C TYR A 136 9.99 -6.40 2.26
N SER A 137 9.41 -6.45 3.43
CA SER A 137 9.97 -5.85 4.64
C SER A 137 9.99 -6.88 5.75
N TYR A 138 11.00 -6.81 6.59
CA TYR A 138 11.12 -7.62 7.79
C TYR A 138 11.24 -6.72 9.02
N ASP A 139 10.87 -7.27 10.16
CA ASP A 139 10.89 -6.53 11.41
C ASP A 139 12.28 -6.56 12.02
N GLN A 140 12.80 -5.39 12.32
CA GLN A 140 14.08 -5.21 13.01
C GLN A 140 13.87 -5.04 14.54
N THR A 141 12.62 -4.94 14.98
CA THR A 141 12.28 -4.75 16.39
C THR A 141 11.68 -6.00 17.00
N ARG A 142 11.97 -6.24 18.27
CA ARG A 142 11.44 -7.40 19.04
C ARG A 142 10.02 -7.16 19.57
N ASP A 143 9.59 -5.92 19.68
CA ASP A 143 8.27 -5.53 20.18
C ASP A 143 7.29 -5.42 19.01
N VAL A 144 6.82 -6.56 18.57
CA VAL A 144 5.98 -6.65 17.38
C VAL A 144 4.52 -6.50 17.75
N ASN A 145 3.90 -5.50 17.17
CA ASN A 145 2.47 -5.47 16.99
C ASN A 145 2.08 -6.60 16.02
N GLN A 146 1.61 -7.72 16.55
CA GLN A 146 1.37 -8.98 15.81
C GLN A 146 0.24 -8.92 14.76
N LEU A 147 -0.12 -7.74 14.29
CA LEU A 147 -1.12 -7.58 13.24
C LEU A 147 -0.76 -8.24 11.91
N PHE A 148 0.53 -8.31 11.62
CA PHE A 148 1.05 -8.92 10.40
C PHE A 148 2.23 -9.84 10.74
N ARG A 149 2.31 -10.96 10.04
CA ARG A 149 3.57 -11.69 9.98
C ARG A 149 4.50 -10.91 9.08
N ILE A 150 5.45 -10.25 9.68
CA ILE A 150 6.54 -9.58 8.99
C ILE A 150 7.63 -10.63 8.79
N GLY A 151 8.31 -10.59 7.65
CA GLY A 151 9.40 -11.50 7.34
C GLY A 151 10.56 -11.43 8.33
N LYS A 152 11.51 -12.30 8.19
CA LYS A 152 12.75 -12.33 8.98
C LYS A 152 13.89 -11.76 8.14
N GLU A 153 14.91 -11.23 8.81
CA GLU A 153 16.11 -10.67 8.16
C GLU A 153 16.85 -11.64 7.25
N ASN A 154 16.79 -12.93 7.55
CA ASN A 154 17.45 -13.99 6.78
C ASN A 154 16.53 -14.71 5.79
N ASP A 155 15.31 -14.25 5.60
CA ASP A 155 14.40 -14.82 4.61
C ASP A 155 14.96 -14.67 3.18
N GLU A 156 14.64 -15.62 2.32
CA GLU A 156 15.02 -15.59 0.90
C GLU A 156 14.37 -14.42 0.12
N PHE A 157 13.30 -13.84 0.66
CA PHE A 157 12.59 -12.69 0.08
C PHE A 157 13.33 -11.37 0.29
N VAL A 158 14.22 -11.29 1.27
CA VAL A 158 14.96 -10.06 1.60
C VAL A 158 15.88 -9.68 0.44
N ILE A 159 15.75 -8.46 -0.05
CA ILE A 159 16.57 -7.97 -1.17
C ILE A 159 18.03 -7.85 -0.71
N LYS A 160 18.88 -8.70 -1.28
CA LYS A 160 20.34 -8.73 -1.07
C LYS A 160 21.05 -8.04 -2.22
N ASP A 161 20.52 -8.16 -3.43
CA ASP A 161 21.04 -7.53 -4.64
C ASP A 161 20.62 -6.07 -4.70
N LYS A 162 21.44 -5.22 -4.06
CA LYS A 162 21.19 -3.78 -4.00
C LYS A 162 21.39 -3.09 -5.34
N GLU A 163 22.30 -3.60 -6.17
CA GLU A 163 22.59 -3.05 -7.50
C GLU A 163 21.39 -3.25 -8.42
N ALA A 164 20.86 -4.48 -8.49
CA ALA A 164 19.64 -4.75 -9.25
C ALA A 164 18.44 -3.93 -8.75
N MET A 165 18.34 -3.66 -7.43
CA MET A 165 17.27 -2.78 -6.92
C MET A 165 17.44 -1.32 -7.34
N VAL A 166 18.67 -0.83 -7.44
CA VAL A 166 18.98 0.52 -7.95
C VAL A 166 18.62 0.60 -9.44
N GLU A 167 19.03 -0.38 -10.23
CA GLU A 167 18.70 -0.48 -11.66
C GLU A 167 17.18 -0.56 -11.89
N LEU A 168 16.47 -1.33 -11.07
CA LEU A 168 15.02 -1.38 -11.09
C LEU A 168 14.40 0.00 -10.83
N CYS A 169 14.87 0.72 -9.82
CA CYS A 169 14.38 2.08 -9.54
C CYS A 169 14.60 3.01 -10.74
N ASP A 170 15.78 2.97 -11.37
CA ASP A 170 16.10 3.78 -12.53
C ASP A 170 15.20 3.42 -13.73
N SER A 171 15.01 2.11 -13.99
CA SER A 171 14.10 1.61 -15.02
C SER A 171 12.66 2.08 -14.81
N LEU A 172 12.13 1.96 -13.59
CA LEU A 172 10.77 2.40 -13.26
C LEU A 172 10.60 3.93 -13.37
N ILE A 173 11.64 4.72 -13.06
CA ILE A 173 11.63 6.16 -13.25
C ILE A 173 11.52 6.51 -14.74
N GLU A 174 12.31 5.84 -15.59
CA GLU A 174 12.24 6.07 -17.04
C GLU A 174 10.91 5.61 -17.65
N MET A 175 10.42 4.44 -17.24
CA MET A 175 9.12 3.94 -17.67
C MET A 175 7.98 4.90 -17.28
N LYS A 176 8.01 5.45 -16.06
CA LYS A 176 6.98 6.37 -15.57
C LYS A 176 6.88 7.65 -16.38
N LYS A 177 7.97 8.15 -16.97
CA LYS A 177 7.92 9.33 -17.84
C LYS A 177 6.96 9.15 -19.02
N LYS A 178 6.84 7.90 -19.51
CA LYS A 178 6.03 7.52 -20.67
C LYS A 178 4.72 6.83 -20.29
N ASN A 179 4.60 6.35 -19.05
CA ASN A 179 3.50 5.51 -18.61
C ASN A 179 2.90 5.99 -17.28
N SER A 180 1.74 6.65 -17.37
CA SER A 180 1.00 7.16 -16.21
C SER A 180 0.40 6.06 -15.31
N ARG A 181 0.33 4.81 -15.78
CA ARG A 181 -0.23 3.69 -15.02
C ARG A 181 0.72 3.12 -13.97
N ILE A 182 1.95 3.59 -13.91
CA ILE A 182 2.85 3.35 -12.76
C ILE A 182 2.48 4.35 -11.68
N LEU A 183 1.78 3.88 -10.63
CA LEU A 183 1.23 4.75 -9.59
C LEU A 183 2.28 5.26 -8.60
N MET A 184 3.45 4.60 -8.52
CA MET A 184 4.58 5.08 -7.72
C MET A 184 5.01 6.47 -8.20
N THR A 185 5.28 7.39 -7.26
CA THR A 185 5.79 8.70 -7.63
C THR A 185 7.29 8.66 -7.95
N THR A 186 7.74 9.53 -8.82
CA THR A 186 9.18 9.67 -9.13
C THR A 186 9.99 9.99 -7.87
N LYS A 187 9.44 10.79 -6.96
CA LYS A 187 10.09 11.13 -5.68
C LYS A 187 10.27 9.89 -4.80
N LEU A 188 9.26 9.01 -4.74
CA LEU A 188 9.33 7.77 -3.98
C LEU A 188 10.38 6.80 -4.57
N LEU A 189 10.39 6.63 -5.89
CA LEU A 189 11.38 5.81 -6.58
C LEU A 189 12.82 6.32 -6.36
N LYS A 190 13.04 7.65 -6.41
CA LYS A 190 14.33 8.26 -6.09
C LYS A 190 14.73 8.04 -4.63
N ALA A 191 13.79 8.13 -3.70
CA ALA A 191 14.05 7.87 -2.28
C ALA A 191 14.49 6.41 -2.04
N LEU A 192 13.85 5.45 -2.70
CA LEU A 192 14.25 4.04 -2.67
C LEU A 192 15.63 3.84 -3.28
N ARG A 193 15.86 4.42 -4.46
CA ARG A 193 17.15 4.36 -5.12
C ARG A 193 18.28 4.79 -4.18
N THR A 194 18.13 5.95 -3.54
CA THR A 194 19.12 6.48 -2.58
C THR A 194 19.26 5.57 -1.35
N LEU A 195 18.17 5.00 -0.86
CA LEU A 195 18.24 4.06 0.25
C LEU A 195 19.10 2.82 -0.11
N PHE A 196 18.91 2.25 -1.29
CA PHE A 196 19.63 1.04 -1.69
C PHE A 196 21.07 1.32 -2.15
N SER A 197 21.33 2.47 -2.83
CA SER A 197 22.67 2.82 -3.31
C SER A 197 23.59 3.38 -2.21
N GLU A 198 23.05 4.15 -1.26
CA GLU A 198 23.84 4.90 -0.28
C GLU A 198 23.53 4.52 1.17
N GLY A 199 22.51 3.70 1.41
CA GLY A 199 22.02 3.43 2.76
C GLY A 199 21.37 4.62 3.44
N LYS A 200 21.13 5.73 2.70
CA LYS A 200 20.61 6.98 3.25
C LYS A 200 19.11 7.12 3.04
N ARG A 201 18.43 7.59 4.05
CA ARG A 201 17.02 7.96 3.98
C ARG A 201 16.87 9.45 3.64
N THR A 202 16.03 9.74 2.66
CA THR A 202 15.71 11.11 2.23
C THR A 202 14.37 11.59 2.78
N TRP A 203 13.83 10.89 3.78
CA TRP A 203 12.58 11.20 4.45
C TRP A 203 12.68 10.95 5.95
N ASN A 204 11.85 11.64 6.71
CA ASN A 204 11.55 11.35 8.12
C ASN A 204 10.18 10.70 8.22
N CYS A 205 10.02 9.74 9.12
CA CYS A 205 8.74 9.07 9.31
C CYS A 205 7.67 10.05 9.81
N ARG A 206 6.49 10.03 9.18
CA ARG A 206 5.35 10.88 9.51
C ARG A 206 4.18 10.09 10.08
N ALA A 207 4.46 8.98 10.76
CA ALA A 207 3.46 8.21 11.47
C ALA A 207 2.74 9.07 12.53
N LEU A 208 1.45 8.84 12.72
CA LEU A 208 0.55 9.63 13.56
C LEU A 208 0.43 11.12 13.16
N GLN A 209 0.96 11.49 11.99
CA GLN A 209 0.83 12.80 11.38
C GLN A 209 0.11 12.70 10.02
N ASN A 210 0.69 11.94 9.10
CA ASN A 210 0.18 11.78 7.73
C ASN A 210 -0.51 10.42 7.51
N PHE A 211 -0.25 9.45 8.36
CA PHE A 211 -0.89 8.14 8.33
C PHE A 211 -0.97 7.53 9.74
N ILE A 212 -1.91 6.63 9.90
CA ILE A 212 -2.08 5.80 11.09
C ILE A 212 -2.42 4.37 10.66
N VAL A 213 -2.15 3.42 11.53
CA VAL A 213 -2.55 2.02 11.37
C VAL A 213 -3.62 1.71 12.40
N ILE A 214 -4.68 1.05 11.97
CA ILE A 214 -5.79 0.64 12.85
C ILE A 214 -6.03 -0.85 12.63
N ASP A 215 -6.06 -1.60 13.72
CA ASP A 215 -6.35 -3.03 13.66
C ASP A 215 -7.87 -3.33 13.65
N HIS A 216 -8.18 -4.61 13.55
CA HIS A 216 -9.56 -5.12 13.53
C HIS A 216 -10.34 -4.87 14.85
N LEU A 217 -9.65 -4.56 15.94
CA LEU A 217 -10.23 -4.19 17.24
C LEU A 217 -10.38 -2.68 17.42
N GLY A 218 -9.91 -1.87 16.46
CA GLY A 218 -9.93 -0.42 16.53
C GLY A 218 -8.78 0.17 17.36
N ARG A 219 -7.72 -0.61 17.61
CA ARG A 219 -6.51 -0.11 18.26
C ARG A 219 -5.66 0.62 17.23
N VAL A 220 -5.07 1.75 17.65
CA VAL A 220 -4.32 2.66 16.79
C VAL A 220 -2.84 2.56 17.08
N ALA A 221 -2.04 2.44 16.02
CA ALA A 221 -0.58 2.53 16.06
C ALA A 221 -0.08 3.50 14.98
N GLY A 222 1.16 3.96 15.10
CA GLY A 222 1.82 4.72 14.03
C GLY A 222 2.30 3.83 12.90
N CYS A 223 2.71 2.60 13.19
CA CYS A 223 3.14 1.60 12.22
C CYS A 223 3.02 0.19 12.79
N HIS A 224 3.37 -0.81 11.97
CA HIS A 224 3.30 -2.23 12.35
C HIS A 224 4.33 -2.65 13.40
N SER A 225 5.49 -1.97 13.41
CA SER A 225 6.62 -2.34 14.27
C SER A 225 6.61 -1.67 15.64
N HIS A 226 5.53 -0.98 16.01
CA HIS A 226 5.41 -0.29 17.30
C HIS A 226 4.11 -0.68 18.00
N ASN A 227 4.13 -0.58 19.33
CA ASN A 227 2.97 -0.86 20.16
C ASN A 227 1.79 0.07 19.86
N PHE A 228 0.59 -0.39 20.18
CA PHE A 228 -0.61 0.43 20.09
C PHE A 228 -0.51 1.66 21.01
N ALA A 229 -0.84 2.81 20.42
CA ALA A 229 -0.82 4.09 21.14
C ALA A 229 -2.15 4.37 21.83
N SER A 230 -3.28 3.91 21.24
CA SER A 230 -4.62 4.28 21.69
C SER A 230 -5.69 3.41 21.01
N SER A 231 -6.95 3.71 21.35
CA SER A 231 -8.13 3.30 20.59
C SER A 231 -8.57 4.40 19.62
N VAL A 232 -9.15 4.03 18.50
CA VAL A 232 -9.77 4.97 17.55
C VAL A 232 -10.83 5.86 18.21
N PHE A 233 -11.49 5.36 19.25
CA PHE A 233 -12.53 6.11 19.98
C PHE A 233 -11.97 7.21 20.87
N ASP A 234 -10.70 7.12 21.26
CA ASP A 234 -10.02 8.11 22.10
C ASP A 234 -9.29 9.18 21.28
N LEU A 235 -9.06 8.93 19.98
CA LEU A 235 -8.33 9.86 19.10
C LEU A 235 -8.82 11.31 19.20
N PRO A 236 -10.13 11.63 19.19
CA PRO A 236 -10.56 13.02 19.28
C PRO A 236 -10.08 13.77 20.52
N LYS A 237 -9.84 13.04 21.62
CA LYS A 237 -9.39 13.64 22.89
C LYS A 237 -7.87 13.80 22.94
N ILE A 238 -7.14 12.84 22.33
CA ILE A 238 -5.69 12.77 22.49
C ILE A 238 -4.91 13.27 21.27
N TRP A 239 -5.55 13.47 20.13
CA TRP A 239 -4.89 13.80 18.86
C TRP A 239 -3.92 14.97 18.97
N ASN A 240 -4.30 16.02 19.74
CA ASN A 240 -3.51 17.21 19.97
C ASN A 240 -2.85 17.25 21.37
N SER A 241 -2.86 16.13 22.11
CA SER A 241 -2.23 16.08 23.44
C SER A 241 -0.71 16.10 23.35
N GLU A 242 -0.05 16.60 24.41
CA GLU A 242 1.41 16.59 24.54
C GLU A 242 1.98 15.17 24.42
N LYS A 243 1.36 14.19 25.11
CA LYS A 243 1.74 12.78 25.02
C LYS A 243 1.75 12.27 23.58
N PHE A 244 0.74 12.64 22.78
CA PHE A 244 0.64 12.20 21.40
C PHE A 244 1.64 12.92 20.49
N ASN A 245 1.98 14.18 20.80
CA ASN A 245 3.02 14.93 20.12
C ASN A 245 4.43 14.37 20.40
N LEU A 246 4.73 13.97 21.63
CA LEU A 246 5.98 13.28 21.97
C LEU A 246 6.11 11.95 21.20
N LEU A 247 5.02 11.19 21.09
CA LEU A 247 5.01 9.96 20.31
C LEU A 247 5.28 10.22 18.81
N ARG A 248 4.74 11.31 18.25
CA ARG A 248 5.06 11.72 16.86
C ARG A 248 6.54 12.03 16.66
N GLN A 249 7.18 12.65 17.63
CA GLN A 249 8.63 12.92 17.61
C GLN A 249 9.44 11.62 17.56
N THR A 250 9.10 10.64 18.38
CA THR A 250 9.74 9.31 18.35
C THR A 250 9.65 8.67 16.95
N TYR A 251 8.51 8.79 16.27
CA TYR A 251 8.39 8.29 14.90
C TYR A 251 9.24 9.12 13.92
N THR A 252 9.32 10.42 14.08
CA THR A 252 10.10 11.29 13.18
C THR A 252 11.59 10.92 13.20
N GLU A 253 12.09 10.46 14.32
CA GLU A 253 13.47 10.00 14.51
C GLU A 253 13.70 8.54 14.10
N CYS A 254 12.62 7.78 13.87
CA CYS A 254 12.69 6.36 13.53
C CYS A 254 13.27 6.12 12.12
N THR A 255 14.22 5.18 12.03
CA THR A 255 14.91 4.80 10.77
C THR A 255 14.79 3.31 10.41
N GLN A 256 13.85 2.58 11.02
CA GLN A 256 13.88 1.11 11.03
C GLN A 256 13.20 0.42 9.84
N CYS A 257 12.32 1.08 9.08
CA CYS A 257 11.55 0.39 8.05
C CYS A 257 11.75 0.94 6.64
N ALA A 258 11.37 0.13 5.65
CA ALA A 258 11.30 0.50 4.24
C ALA A 258 9.91 0.21 3.62
N TYR A 259 8.83 0.28 4.40
CA TYR A 259 7.46 0.11 3.90
C TYR A 259 7.10 1.23 2.93
N LEU A 260 6.85 0.88 1.65
CA LEU A 260 6.63 1.87 0.59
C LEU A 260 5.45 2.79 0.85
N CYS A 261 4.35 2.27 1.39
CA CYS A 261 3.19 3.09 1.75
C CYS A 261 3.54 4.13 2.83
N TYR A 262 4.32 3.77 3.85
CA TYR A 262 4.72 4.71 4.90
C TYR A 262 5.74 5.74 4.40
N ILE A 263 6.66 5.34 3.53
CA ILE A 263 7.57 6.26 2.86
C ILE A 263 6.78 7.23 1.99
N PHE A 264 5.82 6.74 1.22
CA PHE A 264 4.95 7.58 0.38
C PHE A 264 4.27 8.67 1.21
N TYR A 265 3.52 8.31 2.25
CA TYR A 265 2.86 9.29 3.10
C TYR A 265 3.83 10.18 3.87
N SER A 266 5.05 9.71 4.15
CA SER A 266 6.10 10.52 4.79
C SER A 266 6.72 11.56 3.87
N LEU A 267 6.81 11.29 2.57
CA LEU A 267 7.34 12.20 1.57
C LEU A 267 6.40 13.37 1.23
N TYR A 268 5.10 13.19 1.53
CA TYR A 268 4.03 14.14 1.24
C TYR A 268 3.36 14.58 2.54
N GLY A 269 2.47 15.57 2.48
CA GLY A 269 1.80 16.09 3.69
C GLY A 269 2.39 17.42 4.18
N THR A 270 3.31 18.02 3.42
CA THR A 270 3.65 19.44 3.50
C THR A 270 3.03 20.16 2.31
N PRO A 271 2.78 21.50 2.37
CA PRO A 271 2.24 22.23 1.23
C PRO A 271 3.06 22.02 -0.07
N TYR A 272 4.38 22.08 0.04
CA TYR A 272 5.28 21.81 -1.08
C TYR A 272 5.23 20.33 -1.53
N GLY A 273 5.21 19.40 -0.59
CA GLY A 273 5.07 17.97 -0.89
C GLY A 273 3.77 17.67 -1.62
N ASN A 274 2.66 18.24 -1.18
CA ASN A 274 1.36 18.05 -1.81
C ASN A 274 1.30 18.63 -3.23
N LEU A 275 1.93 19.78 -3.47
CA LEU A 275 2.03 20.35 -4.82
C LEU A 275 2.84 19.45 -5.76
N THR A 276 3.96 18.90 -5.27
CA THR A 276 4.78 17.94 -6.06
C THR A 276 4.03 16.64 -6.31
N LEU A 277 3.25 16.15 -5.34
CA LEU A 277 2.40 14.99 -5.52
C LEU A 277 1.33 15.25 -6.58
N ALA A 278 0.62 16.36 -6.47
CA ALA A 278 -0.41 16.73 -7.44
C ALA A 278 0.16 16.78 -8.87
N ARG A 279 1.33 17.37 -9.04
CA ARG A 279 2.01 17.45 -10.35
C ARG A 279 2.41 16.06 -10.88
N ASP A 280 2.96 15.21 -10.03
CA ASP A 280 3.42 13.85 -10.42
C ASP A 280 2.23 12.92 -10.70
N GLN A 281 1.11 13.10 -10.00
CA GLN A 281 -0.09 12.27 -10.10
C GLN A 281 -1.20 12.87 -10.98
N TRP A 282 -1.00 14.05 -11.58
CA TRP A 282 -2.03 14.71 -12.38
C TRP A 282 -2.59 13.83 -13.49
N LYS A 283 -1.71 13.11 -14.19
CA LYS A 283 -2.12 12.19 -15.26
C LYS A 283 -2.88 10.96 -14.70
N ASN A 284 -2.51 10.53 -13.49
CA ASN A 284 -3.18 9.40 -12.81
C ASN A 284 -4.55 9.82 -12.30
N ALA A 285 -4.68 11.02 -11.74
CA ALA A 285 -5.96 11.58 -11.32
C ALA A 285 -6.96 11.67 -12.49
N LYS A 286 -6.48 12.02 -13.68
CA LYS A 286 -7.31 12.01 -14.90
C LYS A 286 -7.85 10.62 -15.22
N LEU A 287 -7.05 9.56 -15.08
CA LEU A 287 -7.49 8.16 -15.26
C LEU A 287 -8.59 7.75 -14.29
N LEU A 288 -8.60 8.31 -13.06
CA LEU A 288 -9.65 8.07 -12.07
C LEU A 288 -10.93 8.82 -12.39
N LEU A 289 -10.83 10.06 -12.91
CA LEU A 289 -11.97 10.90 -13.22
C LEU A 289 -12.69 10.44 -14.51
N GLU A 290 -11.97 9.96 -15.51
CA GLU A 290 -12.53 9.46 -16.77
C GLU A 290 -13.45 8.24 -16.61
N ARG A 291 -13.40 7.54 -15.47
CA ARG A 291 -14.22 6.34 -15.21
C ARG A 291 -15.43 6.57 -14.28
N LYS A 292 -15.58 7.75 -13.69
CA LYS A 292 -16.74 8.11 -12.85
C LYS A 292 -17.92 8.69 -13.68
N HIS A 293 -17.78 8.68 -14.98
CA HIS A 293 -18.82 9.02 -15.99
C HIS A 293 -19.03 7.84 -16.93
#